data_f4356e0d2460d37e0f75d52c1c1615ef
#
_entry.id   f4356e0d2460d37e0f75d52c1c1615ef
#
_cell.length_a   1.000
_cell.length_b   1.000
_cell.length_c   1.000
_cell.angle_alpha   90.00
_cell.angle_beta   90.00
_cell.angle_gamma   90.00
#
_symmetry.space_group_name_H-M   'P 1'
#
loop_
_entity.id
_entity.type
_entity.pdbx_description
1 polymer ?
#
loop_
_entity_poly.entity_id
_entity_poly.type
_entity_poly.pdbx_seq_one_letter_code
_entity_poly.pdbx_strand_id
1 'polypeptide(L)'
;MPLRLVTELSDTDRKLLHRAIDGFVPQKIFDAHTHLFHSRHFAEGKRPVFLDEDRGYGMADFQAAMKLWMPGREVEGLFFGYPSAGNDRVGENAWVQSQIDASTNSRALVLAAPMDDPAEVRRLMSTGVFVGIKPYRLYADVPDTKEAEIESFAPEWMWEACHDHDGIMVLHIMLADGITDPRNIEAIQRLCCKYPRCQLILAHIARSFNYRHARKGLHHLIDLDNVVVDTSAVTQAGAFRAAVEI
;
A
#
# COMPACT_ATOMS: atom_id res chain seq x y z
N MET A 1 4.77 -25.00 6.30
CA MET A 1 5.90 -24.73 5.42
C MET A 1 6.07 -23.21 5.38
N PRO A 2 7.19 -22.65 5.86
CA PRO A 2 7.34 -21.20 5.78
C PRO A 2 7.28 -20.77 4.32
N LEU A 3 6.53 -19.71 4.04
CA LEU A 3 6.51 -19.05 2.73
C LEU A 3 7.91 -18.50 2.46
N ARG A 4 8.71 -19.25 1.70
CA ARG A 4 9.98 -18.73 1.20
C ARG A 4 9.67 -17.73 0.11
N LEU A 5 10.35 -16.58 0.12
CA LEU A 5 10.38 -15.68 -1.02
C LEU A 5 10.72 -16.51 -2.26
N VAL A 6 9.96 -16.31 -3.34
CA VAL A 6 10.23 -17.02 -4.60
C VAL A 6 11.55 -16.53 -5.13
N THR A 7 12.57 -17.38 -5.05
CA THR A 7 13.93 -17.07 -5.53
C THR A 7 14.22 -17.64 -6.91
N GLU A 8 13.33 -18.48 -7.42
CA GLU A 8 13.45 -19.13 -8.73
C GLU A 8 12.08 -19.28 -9.38
N LEU A 9 12.01 -19.10 -10.69
CA LEU A 9 10.83 -19.39 -11.50
C LEU A 9 10.96 -20.78 -12.13
N SER A 10 9.88 -21.54 -12.15
CA SER A 10 9.79 -22.75 -12.96
C SER A 10 9.77 -22.42 -14.46
N ASP A 11 10.03 -23.40 -15.32
CA ASP A 11 9.89 -23.22 -16.77
C ASP A 11 8.46 -22.87 -17.19
N THR A 12 7.47 -23.36 -16.44
CA THR A 12 6.07 -23.01 -16.65
C THR A 12 5.82 -21.56 -16.34
N ASP A 13 6.35 -21.03 -15.22
CA ASP A 13 6.22 -19.63 -14.85
C ASP A 13 6.91 -18.72 -15.89
N ARG A 14 8.12 -19.07 -16.31
CA ARG A 14 8.85 -18.33 -17.36
C ARG A 14 8.06 -18.24 -18.66
N LYS A 15 7.48 -19.37 -19.13
CA LYS A 15 6.64 -19.39 -20.33
C LYS A 15 5.37 -18.57 -20.16
N LEU A 16 4.76 -18.60 -18.98
CA LEU A 16 3.57 -17.79 -18.68
C LEU A 16 3.89 -16.30 -18.69
N LEU A 17 4.95 -15.89 -18.01
CA LEU A 17 5.42 -14.49 -17.97
C LEU A 17 5.72 -13.99 -19.38
N HIS A 18 6.51 -14.72 -20.16
CA HIS A 18 6.82 -14.36 -21.55
C HIS A 18 5.53 -14.15 -22.37
N ARG A 19 4.59 -15.06 -22.28
CA ARG A 19 3.34 -15.00 -23.06
C ARG A 19 2.40 -13.87 -22.61
N ALA A 20 2.30 -13.63 -21.28
CA ALA A 20 1.30 -12.72 -20.69
C ALA A 20 1.83 -11.30 -20.43
N ILE A 21 3.15 -11.17 -20.21
CA ILE A 21 3.76 -9.94 -19.68
C ILE A 21 4.62 -9.24 -20.74
N ASP A 22 5.47 -9.97 -21.47
CA ASP A 22 6.51 -9.35 -22.32
C ASP A 22 5.99 -8.45 -23.44
N GLY A 23 4.85 -8.78 -24.01
CA GLY A 23 4.22 -7.98 -25.07
C GLY A 23 3.34 -6.84 -24.57
N PHE A 24 3.10 -6.76 -23.24
CA PHE A 24 2.12 -5.83 -22.67
C PHE A 24 2.76 -4.83 -21.69
N VAL A 25 3.67 -5.28 -20.82
CA VAL A 25 4.25 -4.46 -19.76
C VAL A 25 5.38 -3.59 -20.31
N PRO A 26 5.41 -2.27 -20.03
CA PRO A 26 6.43 -1.34 -20.53
C PRO A 26 7.81 -1.61 -19.92
N GLN A 27 8.84 -0.97 -20.49
CA GLN A 27 10.21 -1.06 -19.99
C GLN A 27 10.41 -0.41 -18.62
N LYS A 28 9.66 0.65 -18.32
CA LYS A 28 9.67 1.34 -17.04
C LYS A 28 8.38 1.03 -16.29
N ILE A 29 8.52 0.53 -15.09
CA ILE A 29 7.41 0.12 -14.22
C ILE A 29 7.54 0.87 -12.91
N PHE A 30 6.40 1.30 -12.36
CA PHE A 30 6.31 1.83 -11.01
C PHE A 30 5.34 0.96 -10.20
N ASP A 31 5.85 0.26 -9.18
CA ASP A 31 5.03 -0.54 -8.26
C ASP A 31 4.44 0.37 -7.18
N ALA A 32 3.14 0.56 -7.20
CA ALA A 32 2.45 1.48 -6.28
C ALA A 32 2.20 0.90 -4.88
N HIS A 33 2.57 -0.37 -4.61
CA HIS A 33 2.27 -1.00 -3.32
C HIS A 33 3.30 -2.05 -2.91
N THR A 34 4.39 -1.61 -2.30
CA THR A 34 5.45 -2.52 -1.83
C THR A 34 5.83 -2.26 -0.39
N HIS A 35 5.95 -3.33 0.39
CA HIS A 35 6.43 -3.27 1.76
C HIS A 35 7.93 -3.53 1.83
N LEU A 36 8.67 -2.62 2.49
CA LEU A 36 10.02 -2.86 2.98
C LEU A 36 9.97 -2.96 4.51
N PHE A 37 10.64 -3.92 5.12
CA PHE A 37 10.54 -4.15 6.56
C PHE A 37 11.75 -4.89 7.12
N HIS A 38 11.99 -4.74 8.43
CA HIS A 38 13.03 -5.46 9.12
C HIS A 38 12.48 -6.18 10.36
N SER A 39 12.94 -7.40 10.63
CA SER A 39 12.48 -8.28 11.71
C SER A 39 12.53 -7.60 13.10
N ARG A 40 13.53 -6.76 13.34
CA ARG A 40 13.74 -6.07 14.62
C ARG A 40 12.65 -5.08 15.02
N HIS A 41 11.83 -4.63 14.04
CA HIS A 41 10.78 -3.66 14.31
C HIS A 41 9.43 -4.30 14.64
N PHE A 42 9.32 -5.62 14.53
CA PHE A 42 8.11 -6.33 14.95
C PHE A 42 8.09 -6.54 16.46
N ALA A 43 6.92 -6.39 17.07
CA ALA A 43 6.73 -6.79 18.46
C ALA A 43 6.99 -8.29 18.63
N GLU A 44 7.36 -8.68 19.85
CA GLU A 44 7.61 -10.08 20.20
C GLU A 44 6.40 -10.97 19.80
N GLY A 45 6.68 -12.07 19.14
CA GLY A 45 5.67 -13.01 18.65
C GLY A 45 4.77 -12.50 17.51
N LYS A 46 5.01 -11.28 16.97
CA LYS A 46 4.25 -10.70 15.84
C LYS A 46 5.00 -10.70 14.52
N ARG A 47 6.25 -11.13 14.51
CA ARG A 47 7.04 -11.26 13.28
C ARG A 47 6.39 -12.27 12.33
N PRO A 48 6.25 -11.95 11.03
CA PRO A 48 5.75 -12.89 10.04
C PRO A 48 6.60 -14.18 9.99
N VAL A 49 5.95 -15.34 9.86
CA VAL A 49 6.62 -16.65 9.88
C VAL A 49 7.61 -16.87 8.72
N PHE A 50 7.49 -16.11 7.65
CA PHE A 50 8.39 -16.16 6.49
C PHE A 50 9.67 -15.32 6.67
N LEU A 51 9.74 -14.52 7.74
CA LEU A 51 10.85 -13.62 8.01
C LEU A 51 11.74 -14.20 9.11
N ASP A 52 13.01 -14.45 8.79
CA ASP A 52 14.00 -14.94 9.73
C ASP A 52 14.35 -13.86 10.79
N GLU A 53 15.00 -14.29 11.88
CA GLU A 53 15.54 -13.37 12.88
C GLU A 53 16.65 -12.50 12.28
N ASP A 54 16.68 -11.25 12.73
CA ASP A 54 17.67 -10.24 12.30
C ASP A 54 17.82 -10.10 10.77
N ARG A 55 16.69 -10.23 10.06
CA ARG A 55 16.62 -10.05 8.61
C ARG A 55 15.62 -8.98 8.22
N GLY A 56 15.98 -8.20 7.17
CA GLY A 56 15.07 -7.30 6.48
C GLY A 56 14.72 -7.79 5.08
N TYR A 57 13.64 -7.28 4.52
CA TYR A 57 13.33 -7.24 3.11
C TYR A 57 13.48 -5.80 2.63
N GLY A 58 14.64 -5.49 2.09
CA GLY A 58 15.03 -4.14 1.69
C GLY A 58 15.00 -3.91 0.18
N MET A 59 15.51 -2.78 -0.26
CA MET A 59 15.58 -2.42 -1.68
C MET A 59 16.34 -3.45 -2.52
N ALA A 60 17.41 -4.01 -1.99
CA ALA A 60 18.18 -5.04 -2.71
C ALA A 60 17.36 -6.32 -2.96
N ASP A 61 16.55 -6.74 -1.96
CA ASP A 61 15.66 -7.89 -2.10
C ASP A 61 14.52 -7.60 -3.09
N PHE A 62 13.93 -6.39 -3.03
CA PHE A 62 12.94 -5.95 -4.00
C PHE A 62 13.50 -5.97 -5.43
N GLN A 63 14.66 -5.39 -5.65
CA GLN A 63 15.28 -5.37 -6.98
C GLN A 63 15.63 -6.78 -7.48
N ALA A 64 16.08 -7.68 -6.60
CA ALA A 64 16.34 -9.08 -6.95
C ALA A 64 15.04 -9.80 -7.36
N ALA A 65 13.94 -9.57 -6.62
CA ALA A 65 12.63 -10.11 -6.96
C ALA A 65 12.13 -9.55 -8.30
N MET A 66 12.25 -8.25 -8.54
CA MET A 66 11.82 -7.62 -9.80
C MET A 66 12.64 -8.09 -11.00
N LYS A 67 13.94 -8.30 -10.86
CA LYS A 67 14.77 -8.93 -11.92
C LYS A 67 14.25 -10.34 -12.30
N LEU A 68 13.71 -11.07 -11.32
CA LEU A 68 13.13 -12.39 -11.54
C LEU A 68 11.77 -12.32 -12.25
N TRP A 69 10.87 -11.44 -11.75
CA TRP A 69 9.50 -11.35 -12.23
C TRP A 69 9.33 -10.47 -13.48
N MET A 70 10.18 -9.45 -13.63
CA MET A 70 10.13 -8.45 -14.70
C MET A 70 11.49 -8.34 -15.38
N PRO A 71 12.03 -9.43 -15.98
CA PRO A 71 13.37 -9.45 -16.54
C PRO A 71 13.54 -8.38 -17.62
N GLY A 72 14.67 -7.65 -17.55
CA GLY A 72 15.02 -6.61 -18.50
C GLY A 72 14.27 -5.28 -18.34
N ARG A 73 13.48 -5.12 -17.27
CA ARG A 73 12.74 -3.88 -16.98
C ARG A 73 13.34 -3.10 -15.83
N GLU A 74 13.17 -1.80 -15.86
CA GLU A 74 13.47 -0.89 -14.74
C GLU A 74 12.23 -0.79 -13.87
N VAL A 75 12.33 -1.23 -12.61
CA VAL A 75 11.21 -1.20 -11.67
C VAL A 75 11.55 -0.31 -10.49
N GLU A 76 10.78 0.74 -10.31
CA GLU A 76 10.78 1.63 -9.16
C GLU A 76 9.46 1.46 -8.38
N GLY A 77 9.33 2.13 -7.23
CA GLY A 77 8.09 1.92 -6.48
C GLY A 77 7.80 2.91 -5.37
N LEU A 78 6.61 2.76 -4.83
CA LEU A 78 6.11 3.43 -3.63
C LEU A 78 6.20 2.44 -2.46
N PHE A 79 7.09 2.75 -1.51
CA PHE A 79 7.46 1.84 -0.43
C PHE A 79 6.94 2.31 0.92
N PHE A 80 6.62 1.37 1.79
CA PHE A 80 6.24 1.65 3.17
C PHE A 80 6.49 0.43 4.05
N GLY A 81 6.60 0.66 5.37
CA GLY A 81 6.80 -0.37 6.35
C GLY A 81 5.68 -1.42 6.38
N TYR A 82 5.93 -2.58 6.98
CA TYR A 82 4.92 -3.61 7.14
C TYR A 82 4.06 -3.33 8.38
N PRO A 83 2.74 -3.10 8.22
CA PRO A 83 1.88 -2.81 9.36
C PRO A 83 1.66 -4.05 10.23
N SER A 84 2.04 -3.96 11.49
CA SER A 84 1.88 -5.02 12.49
C SER A 84 1.48 -4.43 13.83
N ALA A 85 0.66 -5.15 14.59
CA ALA A 85 0.25 -4.68 15.92
C ALA A 85 1.46 -4.56 16.85
N GLY A 86 1.65 -3.38 17.45
CA GLY A 86 2.72 -3.11 18.40
C GLY A 86 4.13 -3.02 17.80
N ASN A 87 4.26 -2.86 16.47
CA ASN A 87 5.56 -2.67 15.84
C ASN A 87 6.19 -1.31 16.18
N ASP A 88 7.51 -1.24 16.11
CA ASP A 88 8.27 0.01 16.18
C ASP A 88 8.16 0.75 14.84
N ARG A 89 7.11 1.58 14.68
CA ARG A 89 6.88 2.35 13.45
C ARG A 89 7.95 3.42 13.21
N VAL A 90 8.52 3.99 14.27
CA VAL A 90 9.56 5.02 14.16
C VAL A 90 10.83 4.40 13.58
N GLY A 91 11.29 3.29 14.15
CA GLY A 91 12.42 2.54 13.62
C GLY A 91 12.17 2.00 12.22
N GLU A 92 10.97 1.51 11.95
CA GLU A 92 10.58 1.01 10.61
C GLU A 92 10.59 2.12 9.55
N ASN A 93 10.03 3.30 9.83
CA ASN A 93 10.08 4.45 8.94
C ASN A 93 11.53 4.92 8.68
N ALA A 94 12.35 5.00 9.73
CA ALA A 94 13.75 5.36 9.58
C ALA A 94 14.52 4.34 8.73
N TRP A 95 14.22 3.06 8.90
CA TRP A 95 14.83 2.00 8.08
C TRP A 95 14.36 2.07 6.63
N VAL A 96 13.06 2.22 6.36
CA VAL A 96 12.51 2.41 5.02
C VAL A 96 13.15 3.62 4.34
N GLN A 97 13.27 4.75 5.03
CA GLN A 97 13.95 5.93 4.52
C GLN A 97 15.38 5.64 4.08
N SER A 98 16.11 4.84 4.86
CA SER A 98 17.51 4.47 4.55
C SER A 98 17.66 3.58 3.30
N GLN A 99 16.57 2.94 2.86
CA GLN A 99 16.55 2.07 1.67
C GLN A 99 16.30 2.84 0.37
N ILE A 100 15.78 4.06 0.44
CA ILE A 100 15.37 4.83 -0.74
C ILE A 100 16.48 5.76 -1.20
N ASP A 101 16.93 5.59 -2.43
CA ASP A 101 17.82 6.54 -3.10
C ASP A 101 16.98 7.68 -3.70
N ALA A 102 17.13 8.89 -3.14
CA ALA A 102 16.40 10.07 -3.59
C ALA A 102 16.73 10.50 -5.03
N SER A 103 17.80 9.98 -5.63
CA SER A 103 18.14 10.22 -7.05
C SER A 103 17.26 9.43 -8.03
N THR A 104 16.53 8.42 -7.54
CA THR A 104 15.55 7.63 -8.32
C THR A 104 14.16 8.24 -8.22
N ASN A 105 13.18 7.69 -8.95
CA ASN A 105 11.76 8.05 -8.76
C ASN A 105 11.09 7.26 -7.63
N SER A 106 11.77 6.30 -7.02
CA SER A 106 11.25 5.57 -5.86
C SER A 106 10.99 6.51 -4.68
N ARG A 107 9.86 6.33 -4.03
CA ARG A 107 9.43 7.15 -2.88
C ARG A 107 8.89 6.25 -1.79
N ALA A 108 8.66 6.85 -0.62
CA ALA A 108 8.08 6.15 0.52
C ALA A 108 6.84 6.84 1.07
N LEU A 109 6.05 6.09 1.84
CA LEU A 109 4.97 6.59 2.67
C LEU A 109 5.30 6.37 4.14
N VAL A 110 4.97 7.35 4.97
CA VAL A 110 5.10 7.22 6.43
C VAL A 110 4.05 6.21 6.92
N LEU A 111 4.51 5.12 7.53
CA LEU A 111 3.61 4.22 8.25
C LEU A 111 3.19 4.92 9.55
N ALA A 112 1.95 5.40 9.60
CA ALA A 112 1.45 6.23 10.70
C ALA A 112 0.23 5.64 11.41
N ALA A 113 0.07 6.02 12.66
CA ALA A 113 -1.06 5.64 13.51
C ALA A 113 -1.79 6.89 14.02
N PRO A 114 -3.08 6.77 14.43
CA PRO A 114 -3.88 7.89 14.89
C PRO A 114 -3.26 8.71 16.02
N MET A 115 -2.48 8.05 16.90
CA MET A 115 -1.85 8.65 18.07
C MET A 115 -0.46 9.28 17.79
N ASP A 116 0.05 9.19 16.57
CA ASP A 116 1.35 9.78 16.22
C ASP A 116 1.25 11.31 16.20
N ASP A 117 2.37 11.99 16.47
CA ASP A 117 2.46 13.44 16.41
C ASP A 117 2.34 13.93 14.95
N PRO A 118 1.29 14.70 14.60
CA PRO A 118 1.12 15.22 13.25
C PRO A 118 2.29 16.08 12.76
N ALA A 119 2.97 16.80 13.69
CA ALA A 119 4.12 17.64 13.33
C ALA A 119 5.31 16.79 12.89
N GLU A 120 5.56 15.67 13.55
CA GLU A 120 6.64 14.75 13.17
C GLU A 120 6.35 14.06 11.82
N VAL A 121 5.10 13.65 11.55
CA VAL A 121 4.72 13.07 10.27
C VAL A 121 4.92 14.09 9.14
N ARG A 122 4.49 15.34 9.32
CA ARG A 122 4.71 16.43 8.35
C ARG A 122 6.21 16.70 8.14
N ARG A 123 7.01 16.66 9.21
CA ARG A 123 8.47 16.79 9.12
C ARG A 123 9.08 15.69 8.25
N LEU A 124 8.67 14.43 8.43
CA LEU A 124 9.12 13.32 7.60
C LEU A 124 8.73 13.52 6.13
N MET A 125 7.51 13.97 5.85
CA MET A 125 7.05 14.25 4.48
C MET A 125 7.86 15.39 3.83
N SER A 126 8.39 16.31 4.61
CA SER A 126 9.23 17.41 4.10
C SER A 126 10.65 16.97 3.71
N THR A 127 11.06 15.72 3.95
CA THR A 127 12.40 15.21 3.60
C THR A 127 12.58 14.93 2.10
N GLY A 128 11.50 14.88 1.32
CA GLY A 128 11.51 14.53 -0.11
C GLY A 128 11.55 13.03 -0.42
N VAL A 129 11.79 12.17 0.60
CA VAL A 129 11.70 10.71 0.48
C VAL A 129 10.27 10.25 0.72
N PHE A 130 9.64 10.74 1.78
CA PHE A 130 8.25 10.44 2.07
C PHE A 130 7.32 11.40 1.32
N VAL A 131 6.45 10.83 0.51
CA VAL A 131 5.49 11.60 -0.30
C VAL A 131 4.05 11.43 0.19
N GLY A 132 3.85 10.90 1.38
CA GLY A 132 2.53 10.72 1.94
C GLY A 132 2.49 9.75 3.11
N ILE A 133 1.31 9.18 3.36
CA ILE A 133 1.01 8.41 4.57
C ILE A 133 0.39 7.05 4.22
N LYS A 134 0.79 6.02 4.97
CA LYS A 134 0.18 4.69 4.99
C LYS A 134 -0.47 4.47 6.36
N PRO A 135 -1.73 4.84 6.57
CA PRO A 135 -2.47 4.46 7.77
C PRO A 135 -2.88 2.98 7.68
N TYR A 136 -3.11 2.34 8.83
CA TYR A 136 -3.56 0.96 8.83
C TYR A 136 -4.47 0.65 10.02
N ARG A 137 -5.49 -0.18 9.76
CA ARG A 137 -6.52 -0.56 10.76
C ARG A 137 -5.99 -1.12 12.07
N LEU A 138 -4.83 -1.80 12.06
CA LEU A 138 -4.25 -2.39 13.29
C LEU A 138 -3.85 -1.35 14.33
N TYR A 139 -3.83 -0.07 13.95
CA TYR A 139 -3.53 1.05 14.84
C TYR A 139 -4.78 1.79 15.31
N ALA A 140 -5.97 1.37 14.87
CA ALA A 140 -7.23 1.92 15.36
C ALA A 140 -7.45 1.55 16.82
N ASP A 141 -7.93 2.51 17.61
CA ASP A 141 -8.37 2.27 19.00
C ASP A 141 -9.83 1.79 19.00
N VAL A 142 -10.03 0.56 18.54
CA VAL A 142 -11.36 -0.09 18.48
C VAL A 142 -11.24 -1.55 18.94
N PRO A 143 -12.31 -2.13 19.54
CA PRO A 143 -12.28 -3.51 20.03
C PRO A 143 -12.00 -4.56 18.95
N ASP A 144 -12.59 -4.39 17.77
CA ASP A 144 -12.30 -5.24 16.60
C ASP A 144 -11.84 -4.37 15.41
N THR A 145 -10.56 -4.48 15.10
CA THR A 145 -9.99 -3.72 13.99
C THR A 145 -10.49 -4.15 12.61
N LYS A 146 -11.26 -5.24 12.50
CA LYS A 146 -11.94 -5.61 11.25
C LYS A 146 -13.17 -4.76 11.00
N GLU A 147 -13.75 -4.21 12.05
CA GLU A 147 -14.88 -3.28 12.03
C GLU A 147 -14.44 -1.80 12.13
N ALA A 148 -13.13 -1.54 11.94
CA ALA A 148 -12.58 -0.19 11.98
C ALA A 148 -13.11 0.65 10.81
N GLU A 149 -13.76 1.76 11.13
CA GLU A 149 -14.12 2.79 10.16
C GLU A 149 -12.88 3.61 9.77
N ILE A 150 -12.89 4.21 8.60
CA ILE A 150 -11.72 4.90 8.04
C ILE A 150 -11.12 5.91 9.04
N GLU A 151 -11.94 6.75 9.64
CA GLU A 151 -11.46 7.82 10.53
C GLU A 151 -10.87 7.31 11.85
N SER A 152 -11.19 6.06 12.25
CA SER A 152 -10.60 5.45 13.45
C SER A 152 -9.13 5.08 13.28
N PHE A 153 -8.63 4.94 12.05
CA PHE A 153 -7.23 4.64 11.78
C PHE A 153 -6.56 5.59 10.78
N ALA A 154 -7.33 6.39 10.07
CA ALA A 154 -6.89 7.48 9.22
C ALA A 154 -7.63 8.77 9.60
N PRO A 155 -7.36 9.34 10.80
CA PRO A 155 -8.01 10.54 11.28
C PRO A 155 -7.76 11.73 10.37
N GLU A 156 -8.60 12.74 10.47
CA GLU A 156 -8.66 13.88 9.57
C GLU A 156 -7.31 14.59 9.39
N TRP A 157 -6.48 14.69 10.45
CA TRP A 157 -5.17 15.31 10.36
C TRP A 157 -4.22 14.63 9.34
N MET A 158 -4.39 13.32 9.07
CA MET A 158 -3.61 12.62 8.05
C MET A 158 -4.00 13.05 6.63
N TRP A 159 -5.29 13.26 6.40
CA TRP A 159 -5.82 13.77 5.14
C TRP A 159 -5.38 15.20 4.90
N GLU A 160 -5.46 16.04 5.94
CA GLU A 160 -4.95 17.41 5.92
C GLU A 160 -3.45 17.44 5.61
N ALA A 161 -2.64 16.60 6.28
CA ALA A 161 -1.21 16.52 6.04
C ALA A 161 -0.89 16.12 4.57
N CYS A 162 -1.59 15.13 4.02
CA CYS A 162 -1.44 14.77 2.61
C CYS A 162 -1.88 15.91 1.69
N HIS A 163 -2.99 16.59 1.99
CA HIS A 163 -3.48 17.74 1.22
C HIS A 163 -2.45 18.88 1.18
N ASP A 164 -1.88 19.25 2.33
CA ASP A 164 -0.93 20.35 2.44
C ASP A 164 0.39 20.10 1.70
N HIS A 165 0.74 18.83 1.49
CA HIS A 165 1.97 18.42 0.82
C HIS A 165 1.76 17.89 -0.62
N ASP A 166 0.56 18.04 -1.21
CA ASP A 166 0.18 17.41 -2.48
C ASP A 166 0.52 15.90 -2.48
N GLY A 167 0.28 15.26 -1.33
CA GLY A 167 0.79 13.95 -1.00
C GLY A 167 -0.17 12.81 -1.31
N ILE A 168 0.32 11.59 -1.12
CA ILE A 168 -0.38 10.33 -1.41
C ILE A 168 -0.82 9.67 -0.10
N MET A 169 -2.05 9.16 -0.07
CA MET A 169 -2.50 8.24 0.98
C MET A 169 -2.80 6.87 0.37
N VAL A 170 -2.14 5.82 0.84
CA VAL A 170 -2.52 4.43 0.48
C VAL A 170 -3.36 3.84 1.59
N LEU A 171 -4.65 3.66 1.31
CA LEU A 171 -5.66 3.26 2.29
C LEU A 171 -6.15 1.83 2.07
N HIS A 172 -6.00 1.00 3.10
CA HIS A 172 -6.63 -0.32 3.15
C HIS A 172 -7.94 -0.21 3.92
N ILE A 173 -9.07 -0.03 3.21
CA ILE A 173 -10.38 0.05 3.84
C ILE A 173 -10.78 -1.27 4.49
N MET A 174 -11.65 -1.19 5.48
CA MET A 174 -12.14 -2.35 6.22
C MET A 174 -13.65 -2.52 6.07
N LEU A 175 -14.30 -3.10 7.05
CA LEU A 175 -15.70 -3.54 7.06
C LEU A 175 -15.95 -4.73 6.12
N ALA A 176 -16.95 -5.56 6.45
CA ALA A 176 -17.16 -6.84 5.75
C ALA A 176 -17.44 -6.66 4.25
N ASP A 177 -18.19 -5.61 3.91
CA ASP A 177 -18.62 -5.31 2.54
C ASP A 177 -17.62 -4.43 1.76
N GLY A 178 -16.47 -4.05 2.36
CA GLY A 178 -15.42 -3.28 1.71
C GLY A 178 -15.95 -2.01 1.04
N ILE A 179 -15.71 -1.85 -0.27
CA ILE A 179 -16.16 -0.67 -1.03
C ILE A 179 -17.69 -0.61 -1.24
N THR A 180 -18.44 -1.65 -0.92
CA THR A 180 -19.91 -1.60 -0.98
C THR A 180 -20.55 -1.22 0.36
N ASP A 181 -19.76 -1.08 1.44
CA ASP A 181 -20.26 -0.57 2.71
C ASP A 181 -20.51 0.95 2.61
N PRO A 182 -21.74 1.44 2.89
CA PRO A 182 -22.06 2.87 2.78
C PRO A 182 -21.13 3.76 3.62
N ARG A 183 -20.68 3.32 4.79
CA ARG A 183 -19.79 4.07 5.68
C ARG A 183 -18.45 4.35 5.01
N ASN A 184 -17.88 3.35 4.29
CA ASN A 184 -16.65 3.55 3.53
C ASN A 184 -16.87 4.52 2.36
N ILE A 185 -17.96 4.38 1.61
CA ILE A 185 -18.30 5.25 0.48
C ILE A 185 -18.44 6.70 0.95
N GLU A 186 -19.27 6.94 1.98
CA GLU A 186 -19.53 8.28 2.52
C GLU A 186 -18.26 8.94 3.06
N ALA A 187 -17.42 8.19 3.80
CA ALA A 187 -16.16 8.69 4.32
C ALA A 187 -15.20 9.07 3.20
N ILE A 188 -15.03 8.21 2.18
CA ILE A 188 -14.15 8.47 1.03
C ILE A 188 -14.63 9.71 0.28
N GLN A 189 -15.91 9.77 -0.10
CA GLN A 189 -16.48 10.91 -0.84
C GLN A 189 -16.30 12.22 -0.07
N ARG A 190 -16.65 12.24 1.20
CA ARG A 190 -16.54 13.43 2.05
C ARG A 190 -15.09 13.89 2.21
N LEU A 191 -14.17 12.96 2.52
CA LEU A 191 -12.77 13.31 2.79
C LEU A 191 -12.01 13.68 1.49
N CYS A 192 -12.26 12.99 0.37
CA CYS A 192 -11.66 13.35 -0.91
C CYS A 192 -12.15 14.71 -1.43
N CYS A 193 -13.44 15.03 -1.28
CA CYS A 193 -13.96 16.36 -1.61
C CYS A 193 -13.39 17.45 -0.70
N LYS A 194 -13.22 17.17 0.60
CA LYS A 194 -12.65 18.13 1.56
C LYS A 194 -11.15 18.38 1.35
N TYR A 195 -10.41 17.34 0.94
CA TYR A 195 -8.96 17.35 0.77
C TYR A 195 -8.54 16.99 -0.67
N PRO A 196 -8.90 17.81 -1.68
CA PRO A 196 -8.76 17.44 -3.10
C PRO A 196 -7.31 17.28 -3.58
N ARG A 197 -6.31 17.80 -2.86
CA ARG A 197 -4.90 17.60 -3.20
C ARG A 197 -4.30 16.33 -2.57
N CYS A 198 -5.01 15.67 -1.64
CA CYS A 198 -4.64 14.35 -1.15
C CYS A 198 -4.97 13.32 -2.23
N GLN A 199 -3.95 12.69 -2.82
CA GLN A 199 -4.15 11.62 -3.80
C GLN A 199 -4.38 10.30 -3.08
N LEU A 200 -5.58 9.75 -3.17
CA LEU A 200 -5.98 8.52 -2.50
C LEU A 200 -5.75 7.32 -3.41
N ILE A 201 -4.94 6.36 -2.96
CA ILE A 201 -4.83 5.03 -3.55
C ILE A 201 -5.58 4.04 -2.65
N LEU A 202 -6.67 3.48 -3.15
CA LEU A 202 -7.40 2.43 -2.45
C LEU A 202 -6.78 1.06 -2.75
N ALA A 203 -6.20 0.46 -1.72
CA ALA A 203 -5.49 -0.81 -1.84
C ALA A 203 -6.41 -1.95 -2.28
N HIS A 204 -5.87 -2.87 -3.11
CA HIS A 204 -6.52 -4.13 -3.50
C HIS A 204 -7.86 -3.94 -4.23
N ILE A 205 -7.88 -3.00 -5.18
CA ILE A 205 -9.10 -2.57 -5.90
C ILE A 205 -10.20 -2.24 -4.88
N ALA A 206 -9.88 -1.30 -3.94
CA ALA A 206 -10.76 -0.94 -2.83
C ALA A 206 -11.25 -2.18 -2.03
N ARG A 207 -10.31 -3.06 -1.68
CA ARG A 207 -10.54 -4.33 -0.95
C ARG A 207 -11.50 -5.29 -1.68
N SER A 208 -11.43 -5.35 -3.00
CA SER A 208 -12.31 -6.20 -3.83
C SER A 208 -11.74 -7.59 -4.04
N PHE A 209 -11.38 -8.31 -2.97
CA PHE A 209 -11.04 -9.75 -3.04
C PHE A 209 -12.21 -10.60 -3.54
N ASN A 210 -13.44 -10.11 -3.37
CA ASN A 210 -14.61 -10.59 -4.08
C ASN A 210 -14.95 -9.59 -5.20
N TYR A 211 -14.89 -10.03 -6.46
CA TYR A 211 -15.12 -9.17 -7.62
C TYR A 211 -16.47 -8.44 -7.61
N ARG A 212 -17.47 -8.97 -6.89
CA ARG A 212 -18.79 -8.34 -6.76
C ARG A 212 -18.71 -6.99 -6.02
N HIS A 213 -17.75 -6.83 -5.10
CA HIS A 213 -17.52 -5.56 -4.42
C HIS A 213 -17.04 -4.50 -5.42
N ALA A 214 -16.03 -4.81 -6.26
CA ALA A 214 -15.58 -3.91 -7.31
C ALA A 214 -16.75 -3.51 -8.22
N ARG A 215 -17.46 -4.49 -8.77
CA ARG A 215 -18.56 -4.27 -9.72
C ARG A 215 -19.70 -3.41 -9.16
N LYS A 216 -19.97 -3.52 -7.85
CA LYS A 216 -21.08 -2.79 -7.21
C LYS A 216 -20.66 -1.48 -6.57
N GLY A 217 -19.40 -1.33 -6.18
CA GLY A 217 -18.95 -0.23 -5.33
C GLY A 217 -18.11 0.82 -6.03
N LEU A 218 -17.26 0.44 -7.00
CA LEU A 218 -16.33 1.39 -7.61
C LEU A 218 -17.00 2.55 -8.34
N HIS A 219 -18.19 2.35 -8.90
CA HIS A 219 -18.94 3.42 -9.58
C HIS A 219 -19.29 4.61 -8.66
N HIS A 220 -19.29 4.43 -7.34
CA HIS A 220 -19.47 5.52 -6.39
C HIS A 220 -18.26 6.48 -6.31
N LEU A 221 -17.15 6.12 -6.94
CA LEU A 221 -15.88 6.86 -6.86
C LEU A 221 -15.51 7.58 -8.18
N ILE A 222 -16.28 7.39 -9.25
CA ILE A 222 -15.94 7.89 -10.61
C ILE A 222 -15.87 9.41 -10.73
N ASP A 223 -16.54 10.14 -9.84
CA ASP A 223 -16.55 11.60 -9.83
C ASP A 223 -15.45 12.19 -8.92
N LEU A 224 -14.54 11.35 -8.39
CA LEU A 224 -13.46 11.76 -7.50
C LEU A 224 -12.12 11.73 -8.25
N ASP A 225 -11.68 12.89 -8.75
CA ASP A 225 -10.47 13.03 -9.57
C ASP A 225 -9.17 12.65 -8.81
N ASN A 226 -9.22 12.65 -7.47
CA ASN A 226 -8.08 12.34 -6.61
C ASN A 226 -8.11 10.91 -6.03
N VAL A 227 -8.89 10.00 -6.63
CA VAL A 227 -8.99 8.60 -6.19
C VAL A 227 -8.56 7.65 -7.30
N VAL A 228 -7.66 6.73 -6.96
CA VAL A 228 -7.28 5.61 -7.83
C VAL A 228 -7.28 4.32 -7.01
N VAL A 229 -7.22 3.17 -7.68
CA VAL A 229 -7.09 1.87 -7.03
C VAL A 229 -5.78 1.19 -7.41
N ASP A 230 -5.15 0.47 -6.49
CA ASP A 230 -4.07 -0.45 -6.83
C ASP A 230 -4.61 -1.87 -7.01
N THR A 231 -3.84 -2.72 -7.65
CA THR A 231 -4.22 -4.10 -7.97
C THR A 231 -3.53 -5.15 -7.10
N SER A 232 -2.77 -4.71 -6.10
CA SER A 232 -1.99 -5.61 -5.23
C SER A 232 -2.87 -6.67 -4.56
N ALA A 233 -2.36 -7.87 -4.41
CA ALA A 233 -3.02 -9.03 -3.77
C ALA A 233 -4.37 -9.46 -4.37
N VAL A 234 -4.86 -8.83 -5.43
CA VAL A 234 -6.11 -9.24 -6.11
C VAL A 234 -5.79 -10.30 -7.16
N THR A 235 -6.49 -11.43 -7.11
CA THR A 235 -6.29 -12.57 -8.03
C THR A 235 -7.51 -12.89 -8.90
N GLN A 236 -8.64 -12.24 -8.63
CA GLN A 236 -9.87 -12.48 -9.39
C GLN A 236 -9.95 -11.59 -10.63
N ALA A 237 -9.92 -12.20 -11.81
CA ALA A 237 -10.03 -11.50 -13.10
C ALA A 237 -11.26 -10.57 -13.20
N GLY A 238 -12.36 -10.94 -12.55
CA GLY A 238 -13.58 -10.11 -12.51
C GLY A 238 -13.41 -8.77 -11.81
N ALA A 239 -12.53 -8.68 -10.81
CA ALA A 239 -12.24 -7.41 -10.12
C ALA A 239 -11.41 -6.48 -11.01
N PHE A 240 -10.40 -7.00 -11.73
CA PHE A 240 -9.63 -6.23 -12.73
C PHE A 240 -10.54 -5.71 -13.84
N ARG A 241 -11.42 -6.58 -14.37
CA ARG A 241 -12.36 -6.17 -15.41
C ARG A 241 -13.26 -5.03 -14.91
N ALA A 242 -13.84 -5.17 -13.72
CA ALA A 242 -14.68 -4.12 -13.15
C ALA A 242 -13.93 -2.79 -12.97
N ALA A 243 -12.65 -2.83 -12.58
CA ALA A 243 -11.84 -1.63 -12.42
C ALA A 243 -11.48 -0.92 -13.75
N VAL A 244 -11.48 -1.65 -14.86
CA VAL A 244 -11.15 -1.11 -16.21
C VAL A 244 -12.41 -0.65 -16.97
N GLU A 245 -13.58 -1.24 -16.67
CA GLU A 245 -14.85 -0.95 -17.34
C GLU A 245 -15.60 0.26 -16.73
N ILE A 246 -15.14 0.80 -15.60
CA ILE A 246 -15.67 2.00 -14.95
C ILE A 246 -14.91 3.25 -15.43
#